data_ce7aaa20006adc93cc41fdf359db549d
#
_entry.id   ce7aaa20006adc93cc41fdf359db549d
#
_cell.length_a   1.000
_cell.length_b   1.000
_cell.length_c   1.000
_cell.angle_alpha   90.00
_cell.angle_beta   90.00
_cell.angle_gamma   90.00
#
_symmetry.space_group_name_H-M   'P 1'
#
loop_
_entity.id
_entity.type
_entity.pdbx_description
1 polymer ?
#
loop_
_entity_poly.entity_id
_entity_poly.type
_entity_poly.pdbx_seq_one_letter_code
_entity_poly.pdbx_strand_id
1 'polypeptide(L)'
;MNWQKAKIGVIDFEGSVRTGIVEYGYVAINRSKIINSETSCCNPSKTLVPEEEKSFGLDHTALSTHAHFSDKRELFMNLHTSVDVFCAHHSAIEENFLKMHWPYPTKRKLFQAASWGPWLDTRKIYENLYPSLGDFSLSHLVQTFDLDEKLRENASKYCPPERREPHCALYDALASALLINRFKDIPEIACTSLEWMLQASASGKKKRLDLDQLSLF
;
A
#
# COMPACT_ATOMS: atom_id res chain seq x y z
N MET A 1 -11.07 14.76 -10.02
CA MET A 1 -10.33 15.40 -8.90
C MET A 1 -8.85 15.20 -9.17
N ASN A 2 -8.01 16.25 -8.97
CA ASN A 2 -6.55 16.08 -9.02
C ASN A 2 -6.10 15.10 -7.93
N TRP A 3 -5.22 14.16 -8.27
CA TRP A 3 -4.80 13.08 -7.36
C TRP A 3 -4.13 13.59 -6.07
N GLN A 4 -3.41 14.71 -6.13
CA GLN A 4 -2.76 15.29 -4.95
C GLN A 4 -3.75 15.78 -3.89
N LYS A 5 -5.02 16.04 -4.27
CA LYS A 5 -6.08 16.44 -3.34
C LYS A 5 -6.80 15.25 -2.73
N ALA A 6 -6.60 14.05 -3.28
CA ALA A 6 -7.18 12.84 -2.74
C ALA A 6 -6.55 12.46 -1.39
N LYS A 7 -7.35 11.92 -0.50
CA LYS A 7 -6.87 11.21 0.68
C LYS A 7 -6.56 9.78 0.26
N ILE A 8 -5.32 9.37 0.38
CA ILE A 8 -4.85 8.05 -0.04
C ILE A 8 -4.49 7.25 1.21
N GLY A 9 -5.10 6.08 1.37
CA GLY A 9 -4.74 5.10 2.40
C GLY A 9 -3.76 4.08 1.84
N VAL A 10 -2.48 4.20 2.16
CA VAL A 10 -1.46 3.26 1.73
C VAL A 10 -1.38 2.14 2.75
N ILE A 11 -1.51 0.90 2.29
CA ILE A 11 -1.60 -0.30 3.15
C ILE A 11 -0.54 -1.29 2.70
N ASP A 12 0.01 -1.99 3.68
CA ASP A 12 0.82 -3.17 3.49
C ASP A 12 0.53 -4.21 4.57
N PHE A 13 0.56 -5.49 4.22
CA PHE A 13 0.33 -6.61 5.13
C PHE A 13 1.46 -7.62 5.04
N GLU A 14 1.94 -8.07 6.18
CA GLU A 14 2.75 -9.28 6.28
C GLU A 14 1.88 -10.47 6.65
N GLY A 15 2.11 -11.59 5.98
CA GLY A 15 1.33 -12.79 6.22
C GLY A 15 1.28 -13.75 5.03
N SER A 16 0.48 -14.79 5.17
CA SER A 16 0.25 -15.78 4.12
C SER A 16 -1.20 -16.22 4.08
N VAL A 17 -1.60 -16.87 2.98
CA VAL A 17 -2.94 -17.51 2.90
C VAL A 17 -3.14 -18.54 4.01
N ARG A 18 -2.07 -19.14 4.51
CA ARG A 18 -2.09 -20.17 5.55
C ARG A 18 -2.29 -19.58 6.95
N THR A 19 -1.55 -18.53 7.27
CA THR A 19 -1.52 -17.93 8.62
C THR A 19 -2.48 -16.74 8.77
N GLY A 20 -2.96 -16.21 7.66
CA GLY A 20 -3.63 -14.90 7.63
C GLY A 20 -2.61 -13.77 7.79
N ILE A 21 -3.11 -12.59 8.10
CA ILE A 21 -2.29 -11.40 8.34
C ILE A 21 -1.69 -11.47 9.74
N VAL A 22 -0.35 -11.38 9.81
CA VAL A 22 0.45 -11.39 11.04
C VAL A 22 0.96 -10.02 11.46
N GLU A 23 1.02 -9.08 10.52
CA GLU A 23 1.28 -7.67 10.77
C GLU A 23 0.53 -6.83 9.74
N TYR A 24 0.02 -5.69 10.15
CA TYR A 24 -0.50 -4.68 9.24
C TYR A 24 0.18 -3.34 9.47
N GLY A 25 0.34 -2.59 8.40
CA GLY A 25 0.73 -1.20 8.43
C GLY A 25 -0.12 -0.36 7.49
N TYR A 26 -0.52 0.83 7.91
CA TYR A 26 -1.09 1.78 6.99
C TYR A 26 -0.61 3.20 7.23
N VAL A 27 -0.60 3.98 6.17
CA VAL A 27 -0.30 5.41 6.16
C VAL A 27 -1.40 6.13 5.39
N ALA A 28 -2.11 7.03 6.03
CA ALA A 28 -3.03 7.92 5.34
C ALA A 28 -2.31 9.21 4.95
N ILE A 29 -2.33 9.54 3.66
CA ILE A 29 -1.73 10.76 3.14
C ILE A 29 -2.77 11.69 2.52
N ASN A 30 -2.55 12.99 2.68
CA ASN A 30 -3.30 14.04 2.00
C ASN A 30 -2.33 15.16 1.63
N ARG A 31 -2.39 15.62 0.37
CA ARG A 31 -1.47 16.65 -0.15
C ARG A 31 0.00 16.33 0.17
N SER A 32 0.40 15.10 -0.06
CA SER A 32 1.75 14.57 0.20
C SER A 32 2.20 14.61 1.67
N LYS A 33 1.31 14.85 2.62
CA LYS A 33 1.60 14.82 4.05
C LYS A 33 0.96 13.60 4.71
N ILE A 34 1.68 12.94 5.58
CA ILE A 34 1.13 11.89 6.44
C ILE A 34 0.19 12.56 7.44
N ILE A 35 -1.07 12.15 7.44
CA ILE A 35 -2.12 12.64 8.35
C ILE A 35 -2.51 11.62 9.41
N ASN A 36 -2.24 10.34 9.17
CA ASN A 36 -2.42 9.25 10.12
C ASN A 36 -1.53 8.07 9.74
N SER A 37 -1.12 7.27 10.70
CA SER A 37 -0.42 5.99 10.48
C SER A 37 -0.65 5.07 11.66
N GLU A 38 -0.71 3.77 11.41
CA GLU A 38 -0.84 2.76 12.45
C GLU A 38 -0.23 1.45 11.97
N THR A 39 0.32 0.69 12.90
CA THR A 39 0.79 -0.68 12.70
C THR A 39 0.54 -1.51 13.94
N SER A 40 0.33 -2.79 13.77
CA SER A 40 0.30 -3.75 14.85
C SER A 40 0.58 -5.14 14.34
N CYS A 41 1.28 -5.95 15.14
CA CYS A 41 1.29 -7.38 14.98
C CYS A 41 -0.08 -7.98 15.30
N CYS A 42 -0.35 -9.15 14.70
CA CYS A 42 -1.60 -9.89 14.87
C CYS A 42 -1.31 -11.35 15.20
N ASN A 43 -2.18 -11.94 16.02
CA ASN A 43 -2.16 -13.37 16.28
C ASN A 43 -2.51 -14.13 15.00
N PRO A 44 -1.61 -15.01 14.49
CA PRO A 44 -1.88 -15.78 13.29
C PRO A 44 -3.00 -16.81 13.53
N SER A 45 -3.71 -17.18 12.45
CA SER A 45 -4.76 -18.21 12.51
C SER A 45 -4.20 -19.64 12.60
N LYS A 46 -2.92 -19.82 12.29
CA LYS A 46 -2.17 -21.09 12.40
C LYS A 46 -0.74 -20.80 12.85
N THR A 47 -0.12 -21.76 13.54
CA THR A 47 1.29 -21.66 13.95
C THR A 47 2.18 -21.38 12.75
N LEU A 48 3.07 -20.39 12.88
CA LEU A 48 4.07 -20.10 11.88
C LEU A 48 5.01 -21.29 11.70
N VAL A 49 5.46 -21.52 10.49
CA VAL A 49 6.58 -22.44 10.22
C VAL A 49 7.88 -21.63 10.21
N PRO A 50 9.05 -22.26 10.43
CA PRO A 50 10.33 -21.54 10.54
C PRO A 50 10.64 -20.60 9.37
N GLU A 51 10.23 -20.98 8.16
CA GLU A 51 10.43 -20.18 6.95
C GLU A 51 9.59 -18.88 7.00
N GLU A 52 8.37 -18.94 7.55
CA GLU A 52 7.50 -17.79 7.73
C GLU A 52 8.01 -16.88 8.85
N GLU A 53 8.45 -17.43 9.99
CA GLU A 53 9.08 -16.65 11.07
C GLU A 53 10.30 -15.88 10.55
N LYS A 54 11.14 -16.57 9.77
CA LYS A 54 12.29 -15.93 9.13
C LYS A 54 11.89 -14.85 8.12
N SER A 55 10.88 -15.11 7.30
CA SER A 55 10.42 -14.15 6.27
C SER A 55 9.81 -12.91 6.85
N PHE A 56 8.98 -13.04 7.89
CA PHE A 56 8.31 -11.92 8.54
C PHE A 56 9.17 -11.25 9.62
N GLY A 57 10.26 -11.90 10.06
CA GLY A 57 11.04 -11.46 11.22
C GLY A 57 10.24 -11.46 12.52
N LEU A 58 9.27 -12.37 12.67
CA LEU A 58 8.33 -12.42 13.78
C LEU A 58 8.27 -13.85 14.36
N ASP A 59 8.33 -13.93 15.70
CA ASP A 59 8.21 -15.19 16.45
C ASP A 59 6.71 -15.48 16.74
N HIS A 60 6.30 -16.71 16.46
CA HIS A 60 4.94 -17.16 16.73
C HIS A 60 4.53 -16.98 18.20
N THR A 61 5.44 -17.26 19.14
CA THR A 61 5.14 -17.12 20.59
C THR A 61 4.83 -15.67 20.94
N ALA A 62 5.60 -14.73 20.41
CA ALA A 62 5.35 -13.30 20.62
C ALA A 62 4.01 -12.88 19.99
N LEU A 63 3.72 -13.35 18.77
CA LEU A 63 2.47 -13.04 18.06
C LEU A 63 1.22 -13.59 18.76
N SER A 64 1.31 -14.70 19.46
CA SER A 64 0.17 -15.34 20.15
C SER A 64 -0.47 -14.47 21.23
N THR A 65 0.24 -13.44 21.72
CA THR A 65 -0.27 -12.47 22.71
C THR A 65 -1.06 -11.33 22.11
N HIS A 66 -1.04 -11.17 20.78
CA HIS A 66 -1.75 -10.12 20.08
C HIS A 66 -3.19 -10.51 19.75
N ALA A 67 -4.03 -9.51 19.49
CA ALA A 67 -5.38 -9.72 18.95
C ALA A 67 -5.32 -10.29 17.52
N HIS A 68 -6.33 -11.01 17.10
CA HIS A 68 -6.45 -11.47 15.72
C HIS A 68 -6.72 -10.29 14.77
N PHE A 69 -6.24 -10.40 13.53
CA PHE A 69 -6.54 -9.37 12.52
C PHE A 69 -8.05 -9.20 12.30
N SER A 70 -8.84 -10.27 12.42
CA SER A 70 -10.31 -10.21 12.34
C SER A 70 -10.94 -9.19 13.30
N ASP A 71 -10.29 -8.91 14.43
CA ASP A 71 -10.79 -7.97 15.44
C ASP A 71 -10.54 -6.50 15.05
N LYS A 72 -9.77 -6.27 13.99
CA LYS A 72 -9.45 -4.94 13.44
C LYS A 72 -10.47 -4.44 12.41
N ARG A 73 -11.61 -5.12 12.27
CA ARG A 73 -12.63 -4.79 11.27
C ARG A 73 -13.05 -3.32 11.32
N GLU A 74 -13.33 -2.78 12.48
CA GLU A 74 -13.77 -1.39 12.63
C GLU A 74 -12.70 -0.39 12.18
N LEU A 75 -11.43 -0.64 12.50
CA LEU A 75 -10.30 0.15 12.06
C LEU A 75 -10.27 0.27 10.52
N PHE A 76 -10.30 -0.87 9.83
CA PHE A 76 -10.23 -0.89 8.36
C PHE A 76 -11.51 -0.36 7.69
N MET A 77 -12.68 -0.53 8.29
CA MET A 77 -13.92 0.12 7.83
C MET A 77 -13.84 1.64 7.95
N ASN A 78 -13.31 2.15 9.06
CA ASN A 78 -13.11 3.57 9.28
C ASN A 78 -12.06 4.13 8.32
N LEU A 79 -10.95 3.43 8.12
CA LEU A 79 -9.95 3.81 7.14
C LEU A 79 -10.56 3.88 5.73
N HIS A 80 -11.29 2.83 5.30
CA HIS A 80 -11.95 2.76 4.00
C HIS A 80 -12.93 3.93 3.77
N THR A 81 -13.65 4.37 4.79
CA THR A 81 -14.60 5.49 4.68
C THR A 81 -13.93 6.85 4.74
N SER A 82 -12.72 6.94 5.32
CA SER A 82 -11.98 8.19 5.53
C SER A 82 -11.08 8.59 4.35
N VAL A 83 -10.76 7.65 3.45
CA VAL A 83 -9.91 7.89 2.29
C VAL A 83 -10.71 7.83 0.98
N ASP A 84 -10.19 8.46 -0.06
CA ASP A 84 -10.79 8.45 -1.40
C ASP A 84 -10.38 7.21 -2.20
N VAL A 85 -9.17 6.70 -1.94
CA VAL A 85 -8.55 5.58 -2.64
C VAL A 85 -7.57 4.86 -1.71
N PHE A 86 -7.49 3.53 -1.83
CA PHE A 86 -6.39 2.76 -1.28
C PHE A 86 -5.20 2.72 -2.22
N CYS A 87 -4.02 2.46 -1.67
CA CYS A 87 -2.78 2.27 -2.41
C CYS A 87 -1.97 1.14 -1.78
N ALA A 88 -1.29 0.36 -2.60
CA ALA A 88 -0.32 -0.63 -2.15
C ALA A 88 0.74 -0.89 -3.23
N HIS A 89 1.83 -1.53 -2.83
CA HIS A 89 2.79 -2.08 -3.78
C HIS A 89 2.39 -3.53 -4.06
N HIS A 90 1.66 -3.77 -5.16
CA HIS A 90 0.98 -5.04 -5.46
C HIS A 90 -0.45 -5.14 -4.90
N SER A 91 -1.26 -4.12 -5.16
CA SER A 91 -2.58 -3.92 -4.56
C SER A 91 -3.53 -5.11 -4.59
N ALA A 92 -3.40 -6.02 -5.57
CA ALA A 92 -4.23 -7.22 -5.67
C ALA A 92 -3.99 -8.20 -4.50
N ILE A 93 -2.77 -8.24 -3.94
CA ILE A 93 -2.45 -9.09 -2.79
C ILE A 93 -3.16 -8.52 -1.55
N GLU A 94 -3.01 -7.21 -1.31
CA GLU A 94 -3.59 -6.53 -0.16
C GLU A 94 -5.13 -6.58 -0.18
N GLU A 95 -5.71 -6.37 -1.35
CA GLU A 95 -7.16 -6.51 -1.52
C GLU A 95 -7.65 -7.94 -1.23
N ASN A 96 -6.89 -8.96 -1.66
CA ASN A 96 -7.23 -10.35 -1.37
C ASN A 96 -7.13 -10.67 0.12
N PHE A 97 -6.12 -10.18 0.82
CA PHE A 97 -6.02 -10.32 2.28
C PHE A 97 -7.22 -9.70 3.00
N LEU A 98 -7.63 -8.49 2.62
CA LEU A 98 -8.84 -7.88 3.18
C LEU A 98 -10.09 -8.71 2.90
N LYS A 99 -10.25 -9.21 1.67
CA LYS A 99 -11.41 -10.02 1.25
C LYS A 99 -11.47 -11.37 1.96
N MET A 100 -10.33 -11.97 2.29
CA MET A 100 -10.29 -13.22 3.06
C MET A 100 -10.90 -13.06 4.47
N HIS A 101 -10.71 -11.91 5.09
CA HIS A 101 -11.25 -11.61 6.41
C HIS A 101 -12.65 -10.98 6.33
N TRP A 102 -12.84 -10.06 5.38
CA TRP A 102 -14.09 -9.31 5.22
C TRP A 102 -14.38 -9.16 3.71
N PRO A 103 -15.18 -10.04 3.13
CA PRO A 103 -15.45 -10.05 1.69
C PRO A 103 -15.96 -8.71 1.16
N TYR A 104 -16.68 -7.97 2.00
CA TYR A 104 -17.29 -6.69 1.62
C TYR A 104 -17.04 -5.62 2.66
N PRO A 105 -16.59 -4.41 2.28
CA PRO A 105 -16.55 -3.24 3.15
C PRO A 105 -17.96 -2.64 3.32
N THR A 106 -18.10 -1.69 4.22
CA THR A 106 -19.29 -0.86 4.33
C THR A 106 -19.50 -0.09 3.02
N LYS A 107 -20.73 -0.03 2.51
CA LYS A 107 -21.04 0.71 1.29
C LYS A 107 -20.70 2.19 1.46
N ARG A 108 -19.90 2.75 0.56
CA ARG A 108 -19.74 4.21 0.45
C ARG A 108 -21.02 4.80 -0.15
N LYS A 109 -21.47 5.97 0.34
CA LYS A 109 -22.66 6.66 -0.16
C LYS A 109 -22.60 6.98 -1.65
N LEU A 110 -21.40 7.19 -2.22
CA LEU A 110 -21.18 7.59 -3.62
C LEU A 110 -20.89 6.42 -4.58
N PHE A 111 -20.55 5.24 -4.07
CA PHE A 111 -20.26 4.07 -4.89
C PHE A 111 -21.12 2.90 -4.44
N GLN A 112 -21.99 2.44 -5.34
CA GLN A 112 -22.92 1.35 -5.03
C GLN A 112 -22.24 -0.03 -4.99
N ALA A 113 -21.00 -0.15 -5.46
CA ALA A 113 -20.26 -1.40 -5.42
C ALA A 113 -19.69 -1.66 -4.03
N ALA A 114 -19.97 -2.83 -3.47
CA ALA A 114 -19.36 -3.32 -2.24
C ALA A 114 -17.93 -3.83 -2.57
N SER A 115 -16.97 -2.93 -2.66
CA SER A 115 -15.57 -3.21 -2.99
C SER A 115 -14.64 -2.49 -2.03
N TRP A 116 -13.50 -3.10 -1.71
CA TRP A 116 -12.42 -2.44 -0.97
C TRP A 116 -11.71 -1.35 -1.77
N GLY A 117 -11.87 -1.33 -3.10
CA GLY A 117 -11.32 -0.30 -3.97
C GLY A 117 -12.07 1.04 -3.92
N PRO A 118 -11.64 2.01 -4.74
CA PRO A 118 -10.59 1.84 -5.77
C PRO A 118 -9.18 1.73 -5.20
N TRP A 119 -8.26 1.14 -5.99
CA TRP A 119 -6.86 0.91 -5.61
C TRP A 119 -5.89 1.57 -6.59
N LEU A 120 -4.86 2.23 -6.05
CA LEU A 120 -3.63 2.54 -6.74
C LEU A 120 -2.64 1.39 -6.49
N ASP A 121 -1.89 1.02 -7.52
CA ASP A 121 -0.85 0.00 -7.45
C ASP A 121 0.49 0.63 -7.86
N THR A 122 1.36 0.89 -6.88
CA THR A 122 2.63 1.57 -7.16
C THR A 122 3.49 0.77 -8.11
N ARG A 123 3.56 -0.55 -7.97
CA ARG A 123 4.32 -1.40 -8.88
C ARG A 123 3.85 -1.23 -10.32
N LYS A 124 2.54 -1.33 -10.58
CA LYS A 124 1.99 -1.20 -11.93
C LYS A 124 2.15 0.20 -12.51
N ILE A 125 2.02 1.24 -11.68
CA ILE A 125 2.27 2.62 -12.13
C ILE A 125 3.71 2.74 -12.62
N TYR A 126 4.68 2.22 -11.84
CA TYR A 126 6.09 2.28 -12.22
C TYR A 126 6.41 1.37 -13.42
N GLU A 127 5.83 0.17 -13.51
CA GLU A 127 5.94 -0.71 -14.69
C GLU A 127 5.45 0.01 -15.98
N ASN A 128 4.37 0.78 -15.88
CA ASN A 128 3.80 1.49 -17.02
C ASN A 128 4.59 2.76 -17.40
N LEU A 129 5.09 3.50 -16.40
CA LEU A 129 5.81 4.76 -16.64
C LEU A 129 7.30 4.56 -16.95
N TYR A 130 7.91 3.50 -16.44
CA TYR A 130 9.34 3.23 -16.54
C TYR A 130 9.65 1.80 -16.99
N PRO A 131 9.12 1.35 -18.14
CA PRO A 131 9.19 -0.07 -18.54
C PRO A 131 10.62 -0.60 -18.74
N SER A 132 11.60 0.29 -18.86
CA SER A 132 13.01 -0.06 -19.03
C SER A 132 13.77 -0.37 -17.73
N LEU A 133 13.15 -0.19 -16.54
CA LEU A 133 13.86 -0.42 -15.27
C LEU A 133 14.16 -1.91 -15.00
N GLY A 134 13.33 -2.83 -15.52
CA GLY A 134 13.53 -4.28 -15.41
C GLY A 134 13.21 -4.88 -14.04
N ASP A 135 13.42 -4.19 -12.94
CA ASP A 135 13.03 -4.58 -11.58
C ASP A 135 12.09 -3.53 -10.97
N PHE A 136 10.96 -4.00 -10.45
CA PHE A 136 9.91 -3.19 -9.84
C PHE A 136 9.62 -3.61 -8.41
N SER A 137 10.58 -4.27 -7.74
CA SER A 137 10.49 -4.51 -6.30
C SER A 137 10.51 -3.20 -5.53
N LEU A 138 9.84 -3.16 -4.39
CA LEU A 138 9.71 -1.95 -3.59
C LEU A 138 11.06 -1.35 -3.21
N SER A 139 11.98 -2.19 -2.74
CA SER A 139 13.32 -1.78 -2.34
C SER A 139 14.14 -1.26 -3.54
N HIS A 140 14.04 -1.91 -4.71
CA HIS A 140 14.75 -1.45 -5.91
C HIS A 140 14.23 -0.07 -6.36
N LEU A 141 12.93 0.15 -6.34
CA LEU A 141 12.35 1.46 -6.69
C LEU A 141 12.75 2.54 -5.70
N VAL A 142 12.75 2.25 -4.40
CA VAL A 142 13.21 3.20 -3.36
C VAL A 142 14.65 3.62 -3.62
N GLN A 143 15.56 2.68 -3.89
CA GLN A 143 16.96 2.96 -4.20
C GLN A 143 17.12 3.71 -5.52
N THR A 144 16.45 3.25 -6.59
CA THR A 144 16.56 3.85 -7.94
C THR A 144 16.14 5.33 -7.94
N PHE A 145 15.19 5.70 -7.09
CA PHE A 145 14.68 7.07 -7.03
C PHE A 145 15.19 7.88 -5.83
N ASP A 146 16.28 7.44 -5.18
CA ASP A 146 16.96 8.13 -4.07
C ASP A 146 16.00 8.46 -2.90
N LEU A 147 15.13 7.52 -2.53
CA LEU A 147 14.15 7.71 -1.45
C LEU A 147 14.59 7.13 -0.10
N ASP A 148 15.74 6.46 -0.02
CA ASP A 148 16.22 5.74 1.16
C ASP A 148 16.37 6.62 2.39
N GLU A 149 16.95 7.82 2.24
CA GLU A 149 17.15 8.73 3.38
C GLU A 149 15.80 9.18 3.94
N LYS A 150 14.89 9.59 3.06
CA LYS A 150 13.56 10.03 3.44
C LYS A 150 12.71 8.89 4.03
N LEU A 151 12.90 7.67 3.55
CA LEU A 151 12.26 6.48 4.11
C LEU A 151 12.77 6.23 5.53
N ARG A 152 14.10 6.29 5.77
CA ARG A 152 14.68 6.14 7.12
C ARG A 152 14.19 7.22 8.09
N GLU A 153 14.09 8.47 7.65
CA GLU A 153 13.53 9.56 8.46
C GLU A 153 12.07 9.27 8.85
N ASN A 154 11.24 8.87 7.88
CA ASN A 154 9.84 8.53 8.14
C ASN A 154 9.72 7.29 9.03
N ALA A 155 10.50 6.25 8.79
CA ALA A 155 10.51 5.05 9.62
C ALA A 155 10.94 5.35 11.05
N SER A 156 11.95 6.22 11.24
CA SER A 156 12.36 6.67 12.57
C SER A 156 11.24 7.36 13.34
N LYS A 157 10.37 8.07 12.64
CA LYS A 157 9.28 8.84 13.23
C LYS A 157 8.01 8.02 13.49
N TYR A 158 7.69 7.08 12.60
CA TYR A 158 6.39 6.43 12.58
C TYR A 158 6.43 4.94 12.92
N CYS A 159 7.54 4.23 12.61
CA CYS A 159 7.66 2.80 12.89
C CYS A 159 8.23 2.53 14.30
N PRO A 160 7.77 1.43 14.93
CA PRO A 160 8.44 0.89 16.12
C PRO A 160 9.94 0.67 15.86
N PRO A 161 10.82 0.86 16.85
CA PRO A 161 12.29 0.75 16.66
C PRO A 161 12.75 -0.57 16.02
N GLU A 162 12.10 -1.68 16.38
CA GLU A 162 12.39 -3.04 15.93
C GLU A 162 11.76 -3.40 14.57
N ARG A 163 10.96 -2.48 13.99
CA ARG A 163 10.21 -2.68 12.73
C ARG A 163 10.49 -1.56 11.73
N ARG A 164 11.78 -1.23 11.49
CA ARG A 164 12.24 -0.13 10.61
C ARG A 164 13.04 -0.62 9.41
N GLU A 165 12.69 -1.77 8.88
CA GLU A 165 13.37 -2.42 7.76
C GLU A 165 12.37 -3.04 6.77
N PRO A 166 12.80 -3.42 5.56
CA PRO A 166 11.96 -4.12 4.61
C PRO A 166 11.29 -5.37 5.22
N HIS A 167 10.10 -5.69 4.74
CA HIS A 167 9.23 -6.74 5.30
C HIS A 167 8.70 -6.43 6.71
N CYS A 168 8.55 -5.15 7.00
CA CYS A 168 7.77 -4.67 8.12
C CYS A 168 6.62 -3.82 7.56
N ALA A 169 5.39 -4.18 7.84
CA ALA A 169 4.22 -3.66 7.13
C ALA A 169 4.14 -2.12 7.10
N LEU A 170 4.39 -1.42 8.22
CA LEU A 170 4.36 0.05 8.19
C LEU A 170 5.55 0.66 7.43
N TYR A 171 6.72 0.03 7.48
CA TYR A 171 7.88 0.46 6.71
C TYR A 171 7.60 0.38 5.20
N ASP A 172 7.02 -0.74 4.74
CA ASP A 172 6.72 -0.95 3.32
C ASP A 172 5.53 -0.07 2.86
N ALA A 173 4.55 0.19 3.73
CA ALA A 173 3.51 1.19 3.48
C ALA A 173 4.10 2.61 3.34
N LEU A 174 5.09 2.99 4.16
CA LEU A 174 5.80 4.28 4.04
C LEU A 174 6.60 4.38 2.74
N ALA A 175 7.29 3.31 2.36
CA ALA A 175 8.01 3.23 1.09
C ALA A 175 7.06 3.43 -0.10
N SER A 176 5.93 2.73 -0.11
CA SER A 176 4.89 2.87 -1.13
C SER A 176 4.29 4.29 -1.15
N ALA A 177 4.10 4.92 0.02
CA ALA A 177 3.64 6.30 0.12
C ALA A 177 4.66 7.30 -0.47
N LEU A 178 5.95 7.07 -0.27
CA LEU A 178 7.01 7.90 -0.88
C LEU A 178 7.03 7.78 -2.40
N LEU A 179 6.86 6.57 -2.94
CA LEU A 179 6.76 6.33 -4.38
C LEU A 179 5.59 7.10 -5.00
N ILE A 180 4.42 7.09 -4.40
CA ILE A 180 3.27 7.91 -4.86
C ILE A 180 3.58 9.39 -4.72
N ASN A 181 4.12 9.83 -3.58
CA ASN A 181 4.39 11.24 -3.32
C ASN A 181 5.44 11.85 -4.27
N ARG A 182 6.37 11.02 -4.79
CA ARG A 182 7.37 11.45 -5.76
C ARG A 182 6.74 12.03 -7.03
N PHE A 183 5.58 11.53 -7.44
CA PHE A 183 4.91 12.00 -8.65
C PHE A 183 4.48 13.48 -8.62
N LYS A 184 4.42 14.10 -7.44
CA LYS A 184 4.14 15.54 -7.32
C LYS A 184 5.27 16.40 -7.92
N ASP A 185 6.49 15.84 -7.96
CA ASP A 185 7.69 16.55 -8.44
C ASP A 185 7.92 16.34 -9.96
N ILE A 186 7.02 15.60 -10.62
CA ILE A 186 6.99 15.36 -12.06
C ILE A 186 5.86 16.19 -12.66
N PRO A 187 6.16 17.30 -13.39
CA PRO A 187 5.12 18.24 -13.83
C PRO A 187 3.98 17.59 -14.62
N GLU A 188 4.30 16.64 -15.50
CA GLU A 188 3.35 15.94 -16.36
C GLU A 188 2.37 15.08 -15.56
N ILE A 189 2.80 14.54 -14.41
CA ILE A 189 1.99 13.69 -13.55
C ILE A 189 1.31 14.51 -12.44
N ALA A 190 1.98 15.53 -11.94
CA ALA A 190 1.50 16.36 -10.84
C ALA A 190 0.12 17.00 -11.11
N CYS A 191 -0.17 17.36 -12.37
CA CYS A 191 -1.43 17.97 -12.76
C CYS A 191 -2.53 16.98 -13.15
N THR A 192 -2.25 15.67 -13.18
CA THR A 192 -3.22 14.64 -13.64
C THR A 192 -4.36 14.42 -12.65
N SER A 193 -5.39 13.71 -13.10
CA SER A 193 -6.53 13.34 -12.26
C SER A 193 -6.26 12.04 -11.48
N LEU A 194 -7.02 11.81 -10.39
CA LEU A 194 -7.04 10.53 -9.69
C LEU A 194 -7.46 9.38 -10.63
N GLU A 195 -8.35 9.65 -11.56
CA GLU A 195 -8.79 8.67 -12.56
C GLU A 195 -7.62 8.25 -13.46
N TRP A 196 -6.78 9.20 -13.89
CA TRP A 196 -5.57 8.89 -14.64
C TRP A 196 -4.63 7.99 -13.84
N MET A 197 -4.40 8.28 -12.55
CA MET A 197 -3.58 7.44 -11.68
C MET A 197 -4.15 6.02 -11.52
N LEU A 198 -5.48 5.90 -11.39
CA LEU A 198 -6.18 4.61 -11.36
C LEU A 198 -6.02 3.87 -12.69
N GLN A 199 -6.05 4.61 -13.78
CA GLN A 199 -5.76 4.05 -15.08
C GLN A 199 -4.30 3.59 -15.19
N ALA A 200 -3.33 4.34 -14.77
CA ALA A 200 -1.93 3.94 -14.73
C ALA A 200 -1.67 2.71 -13.85
N SER A 201 -2.52 2.47 -12.84
CA SER A 201 -2.47 1.31 -11.96
C SER A 201 -3.03 0.02 -12.55
N ALA A 202 -3.77 0.07 -13.66
CA ALA A 202 -4.41 -1.13 -14.17
C ALA A 202 -3.52 -1.87 -15.17
N SER A 203 -3.72 -3.18 -15.26
CA SER A 203 -3.04 -4.05 -16.21
C SER A 203 -3.76 -4.05 -17.56
N GLY A 204 -3.02 -3.98 -18.68
CA GLY A 204 -3.57 -4.28 -20.01
C GLY A 204 -3.07 -3.40 -21.16
N LYS A 205 -2.98 -4.00 -22.35
CA LYS A 205 -2.51 -3.36 -23.60
C LYS A 205 -3.32 -2.12 -24.05
N LYS A 206 -4.57 -2.02 -23.65
CA LYS A 206 -5.46 -0.90 -24.04
C LYS A 206 -5.02 0.45 -23.48
N LYS A 207 -4.19 0.47 -22.45
CA LYS A 207 -3.73 1.66 -21.72
C LYS A 207 -2.40 2.21 -22.20
N ARG A 208 -1.56 1.43 -22.85
CA ARG A 208 -0.33 1.93 -23.46
C ARG A 208 -0.62 3.03 -24.47
N LEU A 209 -1.70 2.90 -25.23
CA LEU A 209 -2.11 3.89 -26.24
C LEU A 209 -2.50 5.26 -25.64
N ASP A 210 -3.16 5.27 -24.47
CA ASP A 210 -3.59 6.54 -23.84
C ASP A 210 -2.45 7.24 -23.09
N LEU A 211 -1.45 6.49 -22.60
CA LEU A 211 -0.24 7.05 -21.97
C LEU A 211 0.75 7.55 -23.02
N ASP A 212 0.87 6.86 -24.15
CA ASP A 212 1.72 7.27 -25.29
C ASP A 212 1.22 8.56 -25.95
N GLN A 213 -0.09 8.86 -25.90
CA GLN A 213 -0.63 10.14 -26.36
C GLN A 213 -0.22 11.34 -25.47
N LEU A 214 0.05 11.12 -24.18
CA LEU A 214 0.54 12.17 -23.28
C LEU A 214 2.04 12.47 -23.45
N SER A 215 2.80 11.55 -24.04
CA SER A 215 4.22 11.74 -24.35
C SER A 215 4.48 12.54 -25.64
N LEU A 216 3.43 12.97 -26.34
CA LEU A 216 3.49 13.72 -27.58
C LEU A 216 3.20 15.23 -27.41
N PHE A 217 3.02 15.68 -26.20
CA PHE A 217 2.87 17.09 -25.82
C PHE A 217 3.83 17.40 -24.68
#